data_cb9b0d06b8195c70974732c4c172d106
#
_entry.id   cb9b0d06b8195c70974732c4c172d106
#
_cell.length_a   1.000
_cell.length_b   1.000
_cell.length_c   1.000
_cell.angle_alpha   90.00
_cell.angle_beta   90.00
_cell.angle_gamma   90.00
#
_symmetry.space_group_name_H-M   'P 1'
#
loop_
_entity.id
_entity.type
_entity.pdbx_description
1 polymer ?
#
loop_
_entity_poly.entity_id
_entity_poly.type
_entity_poly.pdbx_seq_one_letter_code
_entity_poly.pdbx_strand_id
1 'polypeptide(L)'
;MKIDLHCHTKYSLDNVFDPVQLIREAYEKGLDGVCITDHFSVEASRPVDKIRKPEGFLVFRGVEISTTLGHMLAFGLRDDAWNIWGRDFYLDTCSVVASVRSKGGICVPSHPYRPVESMADLAFDRALFDAVEAVNGGNLPEWNERAAEKAGIIGMPCIGGSDCHGPGKVGRAYTVFDNPVTTLAGLVEEIRQGRCRPEKP
;
A
#
# COMPACT_ATOMS: atom_id res chain seq x y z
N MET A 1 -4.72 -1.67 -15.82
CA MET A 1 -3.53 -2.34 -15.26
C MET A 1 -3.82 -2.66 -13.81
N LYS A 2 -3.61 -3.91 -13.37
CA LYS A 2 -3.98 -4.43 -12.03
C LYS A 2 -2.74 -4.62 -11.17
N ILE A 3 -2.64 -3.89 -10.08
CA ILE A 3 -1.49 -3.97 -9.15
C ILE A 3 -2.01 -4.13 -7.72
N ASP A 4 -1.55 -5.15 -7.02
CA ASP A 4 -1.80 -5.29 -5.59
C ASP A 4 -0.85 -4.36 -4.83
N LEU A 5 -1.40 -3.33 -4.17
CA LEU A 5 -0.62 -2.25 -3.57
C LEU A 5 -0.28 -2.47 -2.09
N HIS A 6 -0.71 -3.60 -1.49
CA HIS A 6 -0.48 -3.87 -0.07
C HIS A 6 -0.08 -5.33 0.13
N CYS A 7 1.22 -5.58 0.13
CA CYS A 7 1.77 -6.93 0.22
C CYS A 7 2.92 -7.00 1.23
N HIS A 8 2.87 -8.01 2.12
CA HIS A 8 3.92 -8.28 3.09
C HIS A 8 4.71 -9.53 2.74
N THR A 9 6.02 -9.48 3.00
CA THR A 9 6.96 -10.58 2.74
C THR A 9 7.74 -10.93 4.01
N LYS A 10 8.66 -11.89 3.90
CA LYS A 10 9.59 -12.25 4.99
C LYS A 10 10.54 -11.13 5.42
N TYR A 11 10.54 -10.00 4.74
CA TYR A 11 11.30 -8.82 5.16
C TYR A 11 10.50 -7.90 6.09
N SER A 12 9.21 -8.18 6.25
CA SER A 12 8.37 -7.65 7.33
C SER A 12 8.60 -8.45 8.62
N LEU A 13 8.52 -7.80 9.78
CA LEU A 13 8.80 -8.44 11.07
C LEU A 13 7.72 -9.47 11.47
N ASP A 14 6.55 -9.40 10.88
CA ASP A 14 5.34 -10.14 11.20
C ASP A 14 5.00 -11.24 10.19
N ASN A 15 5.85 -11.44 9.16
CA ASN A 15 5.56 -12.35 8.07
C ASN A 15 6.77 -13.22 7.68
N VAL A 16 6.49 -14.40 7.13
CA VAL A 16 7.48 -15.35 6.61
C VAL A 16 7.28 -15.67 5.12
N PHE A 17 6.34 -15.00 4.45
CA PHE A 17 5.97 -15.28 3.07
C PHE A 17 7.12 -14.94 2.11
N ASP A 18 7.55 -15.92 1.33
CA ASP A 18 8.66 -15.75 0.40
C ASP A 18 8.23 -14.86 -0.79
N PRO A 19 8.96 -13.77 -1.09
CA PRO A 19 8.60 -12.86 -2.17
C PRO A 19 8.64 -13.50 -3.57
N VAL A 20 9.41 -14.57 -3.79
CA VAL A 20 9.38 -15.32 -5.05
C VAL A 20 8.04 -16.01 -5.24
N GLN A 21 7.53 -16.62 -4.16
CA GLN A 21 6.23 -17.26 -4.18
C GLN A 21 5.10 -16.21 -4.33
N LEU A 22 5.19 -15.08 -3.62
CA LEU A 22 4.22 -13.98 -3.75
C LEU A 22 4.11 -13.48 -5.19
N ILE A 23 5.25 -13.18 -5.83
CA ILE A 23 5.31 -12.71 -7.22
C ILE A 23 4.70 -13.74 -8.17
N ARG A 24 5.02 -15.03 -8.00
CA ARG A 24 4.46 -16.10 -8.82
C ARG A 24 2.95 -16.19 -8.67
N GLU A 25 2.43 -16.22 -7.44
CA GLU A 25 0.99 -16.29 -7.18
C GLU A 25 0.23 -15.09 -7.74
N ALA A 26 0.80 -13.89 -7.61
CA ALA A 26 0.22 -12.67 -8.16
C ALA A 26 0.12 -12.74 -9.70
N TYR A 27 1.18 -13.19 -10.36
CA TYR A 27 1.20 -13.37 -11.79
C TYR A 27 0.21 -14.44 -12.27
N GLU A 28 0.14 -15.60 -11.59
CA GLU A 28 -0.81 -16.67 -11.88
C GLU A 28 -2.28 -16.23 -11.72
N LYS A 29 -2.55 -15.26 -10.85
CA LYS A 29 -3.87 -14.63 -10.69
C LYS A 29 -4.17 -13.52 -11.70
N GLY A 30 -3.27 -13.26 -12.65
CA GLY A 30 -3.47 -12.28 -13.72
C GLY A 30 -3.31 -10.83 -13.25
N LEU A 31 -2.54 -10.58 -12.19
CA LEU A 31 -2.09 -9.24 -11.86
C LEU A 31 -0.93 -8.83 -12.77
N ASP A 32 -0.82 -7.53 -13.04
CA ASP A 32 0.29 -6.93 -13.81
C ASP A 32 1.47 -6.58 -12.90
N GLY A 33 1.26 -6.55 -11.58
CA GLY A 33 2.31 -6.26 -10.62
C GLY A 33 1.86 -6.28 -9.16
N VAL A 34 2.85 -6.04 -8.28
CA VAL A 34 2.65 -5.90 -6.83
C VAL A 34 3.49 -4.74 -6.30
N CYS A 35 3.06 -4.14 -5.21
CA CYS A 35 3.89 -3.27 -4.38
C CYS A 35 4.17 -3.97 -3.04
N ILE A 36 5.44 -4.20 -2.74
CA ILE A 36 5.86 -4.75 -1.44
C ILE A 36 5.89 -3.60 -0.44
N THR A 37 5.11 -3.74 0.62
CA THR A 37 4.89 -2.70 1.64
C THR A 37 5.24 -3.22 3.04
N ASP A 38 6.33 -3.95 3.14
CA ASP A 38 6.84 -4.46 4.42
C ASP A 38 6.95 -3.35 5.47
N HIS A 39 6.76 -3.69 6.74
CA HIS A 39 6.77 -2.71 7.81
C HIS A 39 8.13 -2.03 8.01
N PHE A 40 8.10 -0.75 8.40
CA PHE A 40 9.21 0.08 8.90
C PHE A 40 10.29 0.48 7.91
N SER A 41 10.49 -0.23 6.79
CA SER A 41 11.65 0.01 5.94
C SER A 41 11.40 -0.35 4.49
N VAL A 42 11.57 0.63 3.60
CA VAL A 42 11.61 0.38 2.15
C VAL A 42 12.87 -0.41 1.76
N GLU A 43 13.98 -0.18 2.47
CA GLU A 43 15.24 -0.84 2.15
C GLU A 43 15.27 -2.32 2.57
N ALA A 44 14.51 -2.71 3.58
CA ALA A 44 14.43 -4.11 4.00
C ALA A 44 13.97 -5.03 2.86
N SER A 45 13.06 -4.58 2.03
CA SER A 45 12.56 -5.32 0.86
C SER A 45 13.45 -5.18 -0.40
N ARG A 46 14.58 -4.43 -0.35
CA ARG A 46 15.48 -4.24 -1.51
C ARG A 46 15.92 -5.55 -2.21
N PRO A 47 16.10 -6.69 -1.53
CA PRO A 47 16.43 -7.95 -2.21
C PRO A 47 15.41 -8.39 -3.28
N VAL A 48 14.15 -7.92 -3.22
CA VAL A 48 13.13 -8.26 -4.23
C VAL A 48 13.47 -7.71 -5.63
N ASP A 49 14.26 -6.63 -5.70
CA ASP A 49 14.68 -6.03 -6.96
C ASP A 49 15.49 -7.01 -7.83
N LYS A 50 16.19 -7.97 -7.19
CA LYS A 50 17.02 -9.00 -7.81
C LYS A 50 16.28 -10.26 -8.19
N ILE A 51 15.02 -10.40 -7.79
CA ILE A 51 14.20 -11.59 -8.11
C ILE A 51 13.90 -11.57 -9.62
N ARG A 52 14.08 -12.73 -10.26
CA ARG A 52 13.64 -12.90 -11.64
C ARG A 52 12.12 -12.88 -11.71
N LYS A 53 11.59 -11.95 -12.46
CA LYS A 53 10.14 -11.75 -12.62
C LYS A 53 9.67 -12.31 -13.96
N PRO A 54 8.39 -12.71 -14.08
CA PRO A 54 7.77 -12.94 -15.38
C PRO A 54 7.90 -11.72 -16.29
N GLU A 55 7.91 -11.93 -17.60
CA GLU A 55 8.01 -10.83 -18.57
C GLU A 55 6.83 -9.86 -18.39
N GLY A 56 7.12 -8.57 -18.36
CA GLY A 56 6.12 -7.51 -18.17
C GLY A 56 5.59 -7.35 -16.74
N PHE A 57 5.91 -8.25 -15.81
CA PHE A 57 5.42 -8.16 -14.44
C PHE A 57 6.21 -7.11 -13.62
N LEU A 58 5.48 -6.25 -12.92
CA LEU A 58 6.05 -5.14 -12.15
C LEU A 58 6.13 -5.45 -10.66
N VAL A 59 7.24 -5.05 -10.06
CA VAL A 59 7.40 -5.09 -8.60
C VAL A 59 7.86 -3.72 -8.14
N PHE A 60 7.01 -3.06 -7.38
CA PHE A 60 7.31 -1.80 -6.70
C PHE A 60 7.62 -2.07 -5.23
N ARG A 61 8.24 -1.09 -4.58
CA ARG A 61 8.45 -1.09 -3.14
C ARG A 61 7.84 0.17 -2.54
N GLY A 62 7.12 -0.01 -1.47
CA GLY A 62 6.62 1.00 -0.56
C GLY A 62 6.92 0.57 0.87
N VAL A 63 6.19 1.09 1.82
CA VAL A 63 6.30 0.71 3.24
C VAL A 63 4.96 0.90 3.93
N GLU A 64 4.61 0.00 4.84
CA GLU A 64 3.54 0.24 5.79
C GLU A 64 4.12 0.76 7.10
N ILE A 65 3.59 1.89 7.57
CA ILE A 65 4.11 2.64 8.72
C ILE A 65 3.07 2.62 9.84
N SER A 66 3.49 2.14 11.02
CA SER A 66 2.68 2.23 12.24
C SER A 66 2.80 3.64 12.83
N THR A 67 1.67 4.31 12.99
CA THR A 67 1.63 5.67 13.54
C THR A 67 0.69 5.76 14.74
N THR A 68 0.75 6.89 15.45
CA THR A 68 -0.11 7.15 16.61
C THR A 68 -1.60 7.16 16.30
N LEU A 69 -1.99 7.39 15.04
CA LEU A 69 -3.40 7.34 14.62
C LEU A 69 -3.80 6.00 13.98
N GLY A 70 -2.84 5.16 13.59
CA GLY A 70 -3.05 3.89 12.90
C GLY A 70 -2.03 3.66 11.80
N HIS A 71 -2.24 2.63 10.99
CA HIS A 71 -1.33 2.28 9.90
C HIS A 71 -1.58 3.12 8.64
N MET A 72 -0.51 3.37 7.89
CA MET A 72 -0.60 3.96 6.57
C MET A 72 0.47 3.42 5.63
N LEU A 73 0.12 3.27 4.38
CA LEU A 73 1.03 2.99 3.28
C LEU A 73 1.74 4.28 2.84
N ALA A 74 3.02 4.16 2.53
CA ALA A 74 3.75 5.24 1.87
C ALA A 74 4.36 4.74 0.56
N PHE A 75 4.12 5.50 -0.51
CA PHE A 75 4.63 5.21 -1.85
C PHE A 75 5.51 6.36 -2.34
N GLY A 76 6.37 6.08 -3.32
CA GLY A 76 7.26 7.09 -3.91
C GLY A 76 8.62 7.21 -3.23
N LEU A 77 8.86 6.42 -2.19
CA LEU A 77 10.12 6.40 -1.44
C LEU A 77 11.13 5.45 -2.11
N ARG A 78 12.40 5.88 -2.19
CA ARG A 78 13.49 5.08 -2.78
C ARG A 78 14.34 4.36 -1.73
N ASP A 79 14.39 4.94 -0.55
CA ASP A 79 15.20 4.50 0.59
C ASP A 79 14.53 4.90 1.91
N ASP A 80 15.19 4.66 3.03
CA ASP A 80 14.69 4.98 4.36
C ASP A 80 15.03 6.39 4.85
N ALA A 81 15.47 7.31 3.98
CA ALA A 81 15.77 8.70 4.36
C ALA A 81 14.55 9.51 4.84
N TRP A 82 13.35 8.96 4.70
CA TRP A 82 12.12 9.49 5.30
C TRP A 82 12.04 9.21 6.80
N ASN A 83 12.65 8.11 7.27
CA ASN A 83 12.54 7.62 8.64
C ASN A 83 13.73 8.08 9.50
N ILE A 84 13.54 9.20 10.20
CA ILE A 84 14.54 9.73 11.14
C ILE A 84 14.39 9.18 12.56
N TRP A 85 13.36 8.36 12.83
CA TRP A 85 13.03 7.83 14.17
C TRP A 85 13.53 6.38 14.37
N GLY A 86 14.04 5.74 13.31
CA GLY A 86 14.47 4.35 13.36
C GLY A 86 13.29 3.37 13.38
N ARG A 87 13.37 2.34 14.23
CA ARG A 87 12.34 1.30 14.32
C ARG A 87 11.38 1.52 15.50
N ASP A 88 11.08 2.76 15.82
CA ASP A 88 10.07 3.05 16.83
C ASP A 88 8.68 2.65 16.31
N PHE A 89 7.87 2.13 17.22
CA PHE A 89 6.47 1.85 16.98
C PHE A 89 5.64 3.10 17.29
N TYR A 90 4.57 3.32 16.53
CA TYR A 90 3.64 4.43 16.76
C TYR A 90 4.26 5.82 16.60
N LEU A 91 4.88 6.06 15.47
CA LEU A 91 5.43 7.35 15.10
C LEU A 91 4.34 8.43 15.03
N ASP A 92 4.67 9.67 15.37
CA ASP A 92 3.73 10.79 15.22
C ASP A 92 3.29 10.94 13.76
N THR A 93 1.99 10.81 13.52
CA THR A 93 1.42 10.74 12.17
C THR A 93 1.74 11.98 11.35
N CYS A 94 1.60 13.18 11.92
CA CYS A 94 1.83 14.44 11.19
C CYS A 94 3.31 14.57 10.79
N SER A 95 4.22 14.23 11.69
CA SER A 95 5.66 14.26 11.43
C SER A 95 6.06 13.28 10.34
N VAL A 96 5.49 12.06 10.35
CA VAL A 96 5.72 11.05 9.32
C VAL A 96 5.21 11.53 7.96
N VAL A 97 3.98 12.05 7.89
CA VAL A 97 3.42 12.61 6.65
C VAL A 97 4.31 13.71 6.08
N ALA A 98 4.75 14.63 6.93
CA ALA A 98 5.66 15.70 6.50
C ALA A 98 6.98 15.17 5.97
N SER A 99 7.57 14.16 6.64
CA SER A 99 8.81 13.52 6.22
C SER A 99 8.66 12.79 4.88
N VAL A 100 7.64 11.95 4.72
CA VAL A 100 7.34 11.23 3.47
C VAL A 100 7.15 12.20 2.32
N ARG A 101 6.36 13.25 2.52
CA ARG A 101 6.13 14.29 1.49
C ARG A 101 7.40 15.04 1.12
N SER A 102 8.29 15.31 2.09
CA SER A 102 9.59 15.97 1.82
C SER A 102 10.49 15.17 0.87
N LYS A 103 10.26 13.86 0.77
CA LYS A 103 10.95 12.93 -0.15
C LYS A 103 10.19 12.68 -1.45
N GLY A 104 9.09 13.41 -1.69
CA GLY A 104 8.24 13.28 -2.88
C GLY A 104 7.23 12.13 -2.81
N GLY A 105 7.13 11.43 -1.67
CA GLY A 105 6.19 10.35 -1.45
C GLY A 105 4.76 10.83 -1.18
N ILE A 106 3.84 9.88 -1.13
CA ILE A 106 2.45 10.03 -0.72
C ILE A 106 2.12 9.13 0.46
N CYS A 107 1.15 9.55 1.26
CA CYS A 107 0.64 8.79 2.40
C CYS A 107 -0.81 8.38 2.17
N VAL A 108 -1.10 7.11 2.39
CA VAL A 108 -2.40 6.49 2.16
C VAL A 108 -2.77 5.65 3.39
N PRO A 109 -3.71 6.10 4.25
CA PRO A 109 -4.19 5.29 5.37
C PRO A 109 -4.63 3.91 4.92
N SER A 110 -4.13 2.86 5.60
CA SER A 110 -4.48 1.48 5.30
C SER A 110 -5.70 1.04 6.10
N HIS A 111 -6.46 0.10 5.52
CA HIS A 111 -7.59 -0.62 6.14
C HIS A 111 -8.46 0.21 7.12
N PRO A 112 -9.03 1.36 6.71
CA PRO A 112 -9.91 2.15 7.56
C PRO A 112 -11.05 1.30 8.12
N TYR A 113 -11.47 1.60 9.34
CA TYR A 113 -12.51 0.89 10.08
C TYR A 113 -12.19 -0.54 10.55
N ARG A 114 -10.98 -1.08 10.31
CA ARG A 114 -10.52 -2.27 11.04
C ARG A 114 -10.51 -1.95 12.56
N PRO A 115 -10.88 -2.87 13.46
CA PRO A 115 -10.97 -2.57 14.90
C PRO A 115 -9.65 -2.15 15.55
N VAL A 116 -8.51 -2.54 14.95
CA VAL A 116 -7.16 -2.23 15.43
C VAL A 116 -6.31 -1.63 14.32
N GLU A 117 -5.34 -0.82 14.70
CA GLU A 117 -4.32 -0.26 13.78
C GLU A 117 -4.91 0.54 12.61
N SER A 118 -6.10 1.10 12.78
CA SER A 118 -6.77 1.90 11.76
C SER A 118 -7.09 3.31 12.24
N MET A 119 -7.12 4.23 11.31
CA MET A 119 -7.38 5.65 11.58
C MET A 119 -8.88 6.00 11.62
N ALA A 120 -9.77 5.03 11.34
CA ALA A 120 -11.20 5.24 11.24
C ALA A 120 -11.53 6.48 10.38
N ASP A 121 -12.33 7.41 10.91
CA ASP A 121 -12.74 8.63 10.20
C ASP A 121 -11.59 9.60 9.92
N LEU A 122 -10.50 9.55 10.68
CA LEU A 122 -9.32 10.37 10.46
C LEU A 122 -8.56 9.98 9.18
N ALA A 123 -8.75 8.76 8.67
CA ALA A 123 -8.18 8.31 7.41
C ALA A 123 -8.60 9.16 6.19
N PHE A 124 -9.66 9.94 6.34
CA PHE A 124 -10.26 10.74 5.26
C PHE A 124 -9.91 12.23 5.34
N ASP A 125 -8.93 12.60 6.14
CA ASP A 125 -8.43 13.98 6.19
C ASP A 125 -7.55 14.28 4.97
N ARG A 126 -8.10 15.00 3.99
CA ARG A 126 -7.42 15.39 2.74
C ARG A 126 -6.27 16.39 2.94
N ALA A 127 -6.16 17.01 4.09
CA ALA A 127 -5.00 17.83 4.39
C ALA A 127 -3.76 16.96 4.72
N LEU A 128 -4.01 15.79 5.29
CA LEU A 128 -2.96 14.84 5.67
C LEU A 128 -2.70 13.76 4.62
N PHE A 129 -3.72 13.28 3.92
CA PHE A 129 -3.59 12.08 3.09
C PHE A 129 -3.95 12.33 1.62
N ASP A 130 -3.21 11.69 0.73
CA ASP A 130 -3.34 11.85 -0.72
C ASP A 130 -4.42 10.92 -1.31
N ALA A 131 -4.65 9.77 -0.67
CA ALA A 131 -5.64 8.76 -1.03
C ALA A 131 -5.98 7.94 0.22
N VAL A 132 -6.88 6.95 0.09
CA VAL A 132 -7.21 5.99 1.14
C VAL A 132 -7.29 4.57 0.57
N GLU A 133 -6.88 3.56 1.34
CA GLU A 133 -7.11 2.16 0.99
C GLU A 133 -8.57 1.79 1.32
N ALA A 134 -9.45 2.04 0.37
CA ALA A 134 -10.89 1.80 0.55
C ALA A 134 -11.26 0.31 0.49
N VAL A 135 -10.43 -0.51 -0.17
CA VAL A 135 -10.67 -1.95 -0.27
C VAL A 135 -9.40 -2.72 0.15
N ASN A 136 -9.46 -3.36 1.31
CA ASN A 136 -8.41 -4.22 1.81
C ASN A 136 -8.87 -5.68 1.80
N GLY A 137 -8.03 -6.59 1.28
CA GLY A 137 -8.34 -8.02 1.13
C GLY A 137 -8.43 -8.80 2.44
N GLY A 138 -7.92 -8.25 3.53
CA GLY A 138 -8.02 -8.78 4.89
C GLY A 138 -9.20 -8.25 5.71
N ASN A 139 -9.91 -7.25 5.19
CA ASN A 139 -11.05 -6.63 5.88
C ASN A 139 -12.36 -7.39 5.67
N LEU A 140 -13.28 -7.23 6.62
CA LEU A 140 -14.68 -7.59 6.42
C LEU A 140 -15.32 -6.70 5.34
N PRO A 141 -16.31 -7.22 4.57
CA PRO A 141 -16.96 -6.44 3.51
C PRO A 141 -17.51 -5.09 3.96
N GLU A 142 -18.18 -5.05 5.10
CA GLU A 142 -18.80 -3.85 5.66
C GLU A 142 -17.80 -2.71 5.98
N TRP A 143 -16.55 -3.04 6.33
CA TRP A 143 -15.52 -2.03 6.55
C TRP A 143 -15.03 -1.41 5.24
N ASN A 144 -14.90 -2.22 4.20
CA ASN A 144 -14.55 -1.76 2.87
C ASN A 144 -15.66 -0.93 2.25
N GLU A 145 -16.93 -1.37 2.38
CA GLU A 145 -18.10 -0.63 1.89
C GLU A 145 -18.19 0.76 2.53
N ARG A 146 -18.06 0.82 3.85
CA ARG A 146 -18.04 2.07 4.59
C ARG A 146 -16.89 2.99 4.15
N ALA A 147 -15.70 2.45 3.93
CA ALA A 147 -14.54 3.22 3.47
C ALA A 147 -14.76 3.76 2.06
N ALA A 148 -15.25 2.94 1.14
CA ALA A 148 -15.52 3.32 -0.24
C ALA A 148 -16.63 4.39 -0.33
N GLU A 149 -17.72 4.23 0.43
CA GLU A 149 -18.81 5.20 0.50
C GLU A 149 -18.32 6.56 0.98
N LYS A 150 -17.57 6.58 2.10
CA LYS A 150 -17.04 7.83 2.66
C LYS A 150 -16.08 8.52 1.72
N ALA A 151 -15.17 7.77 1.11
CA ALA A 151 -14.24 8.33 0.12
C ALA A 151 -14.97 8.91 -1.08
N GLY A 152 -16.02 8.23 -1.58
CA GLY A 152 -16.86 8.71 -2.67
C GLY A 152 -17.57 10.01 -2.35
N ILE A 153 -18.12 10.16 -1.14
CA ILE A 153 -18.79 11.39 -0.69
C ILE A 153 -17.86 12.60 -0.73
N ILE A 154 -16.59 12.44 -0.32
CA ILE A 154 -15.63 13.56 -0.25
C ILE A 154 -14.74 13.67 -1.48
N GLY A 155 -14.89 12.79 -2.46
CA GLY A 155 -14.07 12.76 -3.68
C GLY A 155 -12.61 12.44 -3.40
N MET A 156 -12.31 11.54 -2.44
CA MET A 156 -10.95 11.13 -2.13
C MET A 156 -10.51 9.98 -3.04
N PRO A 157 -9.32 10.02 -3.65
CA PRO A 157 -8.78 8.91 -4.41
C PRO A 157 -8.72 7.62 -3.57
N CYS A 158 -9.04 6.49 -4.21
CA CYS A 158 -9.10 5.19 -3.55
C CYS A 158 -8.15 4.18 -4.18
N ILE A 159 -7.48 3.41 -3.32
CA ILE A 159 -6.70 2.24 -3.73
C ILE A 159 -7.23 0.96 -3.10
N GLY A 160 -6.76 -0.18 -3.60
CA GLY A 160 -6.99 -1.49 -3.01
C GLY A 160 -5.69 -2.29 -2.91
N GLY A 161 -5.60 -3.10 -1.88
CA GLY A 161 -4.50 -4.02 -1.66
C GLY A 161 -4.93 -5.24 -0.85
N SER A 162 -4.21 -6.36 -1.02
CA SER A 162 -4.61 -7.61 -0.36
C SER A 162 -4.26 -7.70 1.10
N ASP A 163 -3.25 -6.95 1.55
CA ASP A 163 -2.67 -7.06 2.89
C ASP A 163 -2.26 -8.52 3.18
N CYS A 164 -1.59 -9.12 2.20
CA CYS A 164 -1.31 -10.55 2.23
C CYS A 164 -0.16 -10.89 3.18
N HIS A 165 -0.46 -11.78 4.14
CA HIS A 165 0.49 -12.33 5.11
C HIS A 165 0.64 -13.85 4.92
N GLY A 166 0.72 -14.32 3.67
CA GLY A 166 0.92 -15.74 3.38
C GLY A 166 0.30 -16.21 2.08
N PRO A 167 0.55 -17.49 1.72
CA PRO A 167 0.07 -18.08 0.48
C PRO A 167 -1.45 -17.98 0.29
N GLY A 168 -1.87 -17.83 -0.97
CA GLY A 168 -3.28 -17.77 -1.37
C GLY A 168 -4.00 -16.45 -1.05
N LYS A 169 -3.32 -15.48 -0.40
CA LYS A 169 -3.93 -14.22 0.00
C LYS A 169 -3.65 -13.07 -0.97
N VAL A 170 -2.52 -13.07 -1.68
CA VAL A 170 -2.18 -12.03 -2.67
C VAL A 170 -3.29 -11.88 -3.72
N GLY A 171 -3.59 -10.66 -4.13
CA GLY A 171 -4.63 -10.36 -5.11
C GLY A 171 -6.07 -10.53 -4.62
N ARG A 172 -6.33 -10.66 -3.31
CA ARG A 172 -7.70 -10.62 -2.75
C ARG A 172 -8.36 -9.25 -2.85
N ALA A 173 -7.55 -8.22 -3.01
CA ALA A 173 -7.92 -6.90 -3.46
C ALA A 173 -6.71 -6.30 -4.19
N TYR A 174 -6.95 -5.40 -5.12
CA TYR A 174 -5.92 -4.74 -5.92
C TYR A 174 -6.43 -3.41 -6.44
N THR A 175 -5.52 -2.63 -6.99
CA THR A 175 -5.84 -1.36 -7.63
C THR A 175 -5.80 -1.51 -9.15
N VAL A 176 -6.82 -1.02 -9.84
CA VAL A 176 -6.85 -0.91 -11.30
C VAL A 176 -6.51 0.52 -11.68
N PHE A 177 -5.45 0.67 -12.45
CA PHE A 177 -5.00 1.95 -13.00
C PHE A 177 -5.56 2.17 -14.40
N ASP A 178 -6.00 3.38 -14.68
CA ASP A 178 -6.57 3.77 -15.97
C ASP A 178 -5.48 3.89 -17.05
N ASN A 179 -4.27 4.31 -16.65
CA ASN A 179 -3.11 4.41 -17.51
C ASN A 179 -2.04 3.36 -17.16
N PRO A 180 -1.12 3.04 -18.09
CA PRO A 180 0.01 2.18 -17.79
C PRO A 180 0.93 2.80 -16.73
N VAL A 181 1.23 2.04 -15.68
CA VAL A 181 2.15 2.41 -14.61
C VAL A 181 3.41 1.58 -14.75
N THR A 182 4.52 2.20 -15.11
CA THR A 182 5.82 1.50 -15.33
C THR A 182 6.92 1.96 -14.39
N THR A 183 6.66 3.03 -13.62
CA THR A 183 7.63 3.64 -12.69
C THR A 183 6.96 3.97 -11.36
N LEU A 184 7.76 4.03 -10.29
CA LEU A 184 7.28 4.44 -8.97
C LEU A 184 6.70 5.87 -8.97
N ALA A 185 7.29 6.78 -9.73
CA ALA A 185 6.76 8.14 -9.89
C ALA A 185 5.41 8.15 -10.62
N GLY A 186 5.26 7.32 -11.66
CA GLY A 186 3.99 7.14 -12.35
C GLY A 186 2.89 6.58 -11.44
N LEU A 187 3.24 5.61 -10.60
CA LEU A 187 2.31 5.06 -9.60
C LEU A 187 1.79 6.15 -8.66
N VAL A 188 2.70 6.96 -8.11
CA VAL A 188 2.35 8.08 -7.22
C VAL A 188 1.44 9.09 -7.92
N GLU A 189 1.77 9.44 -9.16
CA GLU A 189 0.99 10.41 -9.93
C GLU A 189 -0.43 9.90 -10.24
N GLU A 190 -0.58 8.65 -10.67
CA GLU A 190 -1.89 8.07 -10.95
C GLU A 190 -2.77 8.02 -9.70
N ILE A 191 -2.20 7.69 -8.54
CA ILE A 191 -2.92 7.69 -7.26
C ILE A 191 -3.36 9.12 -6.90
N ARG A 192 -2.45 10.11 -6.94
CA ARG A 192 -2.77 11.51 -6.63
C ARG A 192 -3.90 12.08 -7.47
N GLN A 193 -3.90 11.73 -8.75
CA GLN A 193 -4.89 12.21 -9.69
C GLN A 193 -6.21 11.44 -9.64
N GLY A 194 -6.29 10.40 -8.80
CA GLY A 194 -7.48 9.55 -8.72
C GLY A 194 -7.77 8.77 -10.02
N ARG A 195 -6.75 8.54 -10.87
CA ARG A 195 -6.87 7.75 -12.09
C ARG A 195 -6.65 6.27 -11.82
N CYS A 196 -7.28 5.82 -10.75
CA CYS A 196 -7.27 4.44 -10.32
C CYS A 196 -8.51 4.14 -9.47
N ARG A 197 -8.81 2.87 -9.29
CA ARG A 197 -9.90 2.41 -8.43
C ARG A 197 -9.55 1.06 -7.78
N PRO A 198 -10.06 0.79 -6.56
CA PRO A 198 -9.92 -0.52 -5.93
C PRO A 198 -10.87 -1.53 -6.58
N GLU A 199 -10.41 -2.79 -6.68
CA GLU A 199 -11.23 -3.92 -7.08
C GLU A 199 -10.93 -5.17 -6.24
N LYS A 200 -11.89 -6.11 -6.22
CA LYS A 200 -11.73 -7.49 -5.75
C LYS A 200 -11.95 -8.45 -6.92
N PRO A 201 -11.37 -9.69 -6.86
CA PRO A 201 -11.66 -10.74 -7.83
C PRO A 201 -13.12 -11.13 -7.86
#